data_dad7e07d958142b7cb042feda5ee5f2a
#
_entry.id   dad7e07d958142b7cb042feda5ee5f2a
#
_cell.length_a   1.000
_cell.length_b   1.000
_cell.length_c   1.000
_cell.angle_alpha   90.00
_cell.angle_beta   90.00
_cell.angle_gamma   90.00
#
_symmetry.space_group_name_H-M   'P 1'
#
loop_
_entity.id
_entity.type
_entity.pdbx_description
1 polymer ?
#
loop_
_entity_poly.entity_id
_entity_poly.type
_entity_poly.pdbx_seq_one_letter_code
_entity_poly.pdbx_strand_id
1 'polypeptide(L)'
;PLLRTPDGNYRMDLEGLERIAALEHPAMVVVCNPQNPVGVQWQADTLRRVADICKRHDIILLSDEIYGDLLLDGRRHIPTAMVSDTAAEVTVTLGAPSKSFNIPGISSAWTVVKSPRLRYGFFAWLKASEFDTAPTCAIAATTAAYSLCDEWLDAVLAYIADNCRFACEYIHSNIPAVKTLMPEAGFGLWIDFNDTGLSHDQLCDRIINRGLLAISGGTTFGREGAGFMRLNVGVPRSELLEGLKRLKNAIL
;
A
#
# COMPACT_ATOMS: atom_id res chain seq x y z
N PRO A 1 2.52 10.58 -10.91
CA PRO A 1 3.27 10.44 -9.67
C PRO A 1 2.49 11.00 -8.48
N LEU A 2 2.82 10.58 -7.24
CA LEU A 2 2.34 11.24 -6.05
C LEU A 2 3.12 12.54 -5.83
N LEU A 3 2.44 13.55 -5.32
CA LEU A 3 3.07 14.82 -4.96
C LEU A 3 3.46 14.81 -3.48
N ARG A 4 4.70 15.18 -3.19
CA ARG A 4 5.17 15.30 -1.80
C ARG A 4 4.70 16.64 -1.22
N THR A 5 4.19 16.62 -0.01
CA THR A 5 3.76 17.80 0.73
C THR A 5 4.93 18.39 1.55
N PRO A 6 4.88 19.66 1.98
CA PRO A 6 5.96 20.30 2.72
C PRO A 6 6.34 19.59 4.03
N ASP A 7 5.38 18.90 4.67
CA ASP A 7 5.58 18.07 5.86
C ASP A 7 6.17 16.68 5.56
N GLY A 8 6.49 16.41 4.27
CA GLY A 8 7.08 15.17 3.81
C GLY A 8 6.08 14.05 3.51
N ASN A 9 4.79 14.28 3.71
CA ASN A 9 3.73 13.35 3.39
C ASN A 9 3.42 13.35 1.88
N TYR A 10 2.40 12.61 1.45
CA TYR A 10 2.06 12.45 0.04
C TYR A 10 0.59 12.76 -0.25
N ARG A 11 0.31 13.27 -1.44
CA ARG A 11 -1.02 13.49 -1.97
C ARG A 11 -1.12 13.07 -3.44
N MET A 12 -2.31 12.76 -3.89
CA MET A 12 -2.57 12.48 -5.31
C MET A 12 -2.45 13.77 -6.15
N ASP A 13 -1.88 13.65 -7.35
CA ASP A 13 -1.91 14.69 -8.37
C ASP A 13 -3.23 14.61 -9.15
N LEU A 14 -4.29 15.19 -8.60
CA LEU A 14 -5.62 15.14 -9.22
C LEU A 14 -5.71 15.99 -10.49
N GLU A 15 -4.93 17.06 -10.59
CA GLU A 15 -4.86 17.88 -11.81
C GLU A 15 -4.13 17.14 -12.91
N GLY A 16 -3.03 16.46 -12.57
CA GLY A 16 -2.33 15.57 -13.48
C GLY A 16 -3.19 14.39 -13.94
N LEU A 17 -3.98 13.80 -13.04
CA LEU A 17 -4.93 12.74 -13.37
C LEU A 17 -5.99 13.23 -14.36
N GLU A 18 -6.62 14.38 -14.11
CA GLU A 18 -7.61 14.99 -15.01
C GLU A 18 -7.02 15.23 -16.41
N ARG A 19 -5.82 15.82 -16.46
CA ARG A 19 -5.13 16.10 -17.74
C ARG A 19 -4.84 14.80 -18.50
N ILE A 20 -4.32 13.75 -17.84
CA ILE A 20 -4.05 12.45 -18.49
C ILE A 20 -5.36 11.81 -18.95
N ALA A 21 -6.40 11.84 -18.14
CA ALA A 21 -7.72 11.30 -18.50
C ALA A 21 -8.28 11.95 -19.76
N ALA A 22 -8.13 13.29 -19.89
CA ALA A 22 -8.62 14.05 -21.04
C ALA A 22 -7.79 13.85 -22.31
N LEU A 23 -6.48 13.62 -22.19
CA LEU A 23 -5.58 13.53 -23.35
C LEU A 23 -5.33 12.10 -23.82
N GLU A 24 -5.17 11.16 -22.88
CA GLU A 24 -4.73 9.80 -23.18
C GLU A 24 -5.91 8.79 -23.17
N HIS A 25 -7.06 9.17 -22.64
CA HIS A 25 -8.26 8.34 -22.56
C HIS A 25 -7.97 6.91 -22.02
N PRO A 26 -7.34 6.76 -20.83
CA PRO A 26 -7.03 5.44 -20.30
C PRO A 26 -8.32 4.67 -20.01
N ALA A 27 -8.32 3.37 -20.26
CA ALA A 27 -9.49 2.53 -19.97
C ALA A 27 -9.70 2.32 -18.46
N MET A 28 -8.63 2.43 -17.66
CA MET A 28 -8.64 2.12 -16.22
C MET A 28 -7.65 2.99 -15.45
N VAL A 29 -8.03 3.38 -14.24
CA VAL A 29 -7.15 3.93 -13.22
C VAL A 29 -7.09 2.96 -12.06
N VAL A 30 -5.89 2.64 -11.58
CA VAL A 30 -5.68 1.80 -10.39
C VAL A 30 -5.30 2.69 -9.22
N VAL A 31 -6.06 2.60 -8.13
CA VAL A 31 -5.79 3.28 -6.87
C VAL A 31 -5.50 2.23 -5.80
N CYS A 32 -4.35 2.31 -5.16
CA CYS A 32 -4.04 1.56 -3.96
C CYS A 32 -4.52 2.37 -2.73
N ASN A 33 -5.42 1.80 -1.94
CA ASN A 33 -6.07 2.47 -0.80
C ASN A 33 -6.27 1.52 0.39
N PRO A 34 -5.46 1.62 1.45
CA PRO A 34 -4.32 2.52 1.70
C PRO A 34 -3.15 2.34 0.73
N GLN A 35 -2.38 3.40 0.54
CA GLN A 35 -1.32 3.45 -0.47
C GLN A 35 -0.03 2.77 0.00
N ASN A 36 0.48 1.85 -0.80
CA ASN A 36 1.80 1.26 -0.65
C ASN A 36 2.72 1.78 -1.78
N PRO A 37 3.91 2.30 -1.48
CA PRO A 37 4.72 2.08 -0.28
C PRO A 37 4.65 3.17 0.80
N VAL A 38 3.96 4.28 0.57
CA VAL A 38 4.03 5.46 1.45
C VAL A 38 3.18 5.33 2.73
N GLY A 39 2.29 4.33 2.80
CA GLY A 39 1.49 4.04 3.98
C GLY A 39 0.38 5.07 4.27
N VAL A 40 -0.10 5.79 3.27
CA VAL A 40 -1.14 6.83 3.41
C VAL A 40 -2.52 6.27 3.13
N GLN A 41 -3.49 6.59 3.96
CA GLN A 41 -4.91 6.39 3.69
C GLN A 41 -5.48 7.63 2.99
N TRP A 42 -6.09 7.43 1.81
CA TRP A 42 -6.69 8.54 1.09
C TRP A 42 -7.97 9.03 1.78
N GLN A 43 -8.11 10.36 1.85
CA GLN A 43 -9.31 10.97 2.42
C GLN A 43 -10.51 10.81 1.47
N ALA A 44 -11.72 10.71 2.04
CA ALA A 44 -12.96 10.51 1.28
C ALA A 44 -13.13 11.53 0.15
N ASP A 45 -12.72 12.78 0.37
CA ASP A 45 -12.82 13.86 -0.63
C ASP A 45 -11.89 13.64 -1.82
N THR A 46 -10.67 13.15 -1.57
CA THR A 46 -9.72 12.78 -2.62
C THR A 46 -10.28 11.63 -3.46
N LEU A 47 -10.77 10.57 -2.82
CA LEU A 47 -11.35 9.40 -3.49
C LEU A 47 -12.60 9.79 -4.31
N ARG A 48 -13.45 10.68 -3.79
CA ARG A 48 -14.61 11.21 -4.51
C ARG A 48 -14.19 11.93 -5.79
N ARG A 49 -13.19 12.81 -5.71
CA ARG A 49 -12.67 13.54 -6.87
C ARG A 49 -12.05 12.60 -7.91
N VAL A 50 -11.33 11.56 -7.50
CA VAL A 50 -10.83 10.52 -8.41
C VAL A 50 -11.99 9.83 -9.14
N ALA A 51 -13.03 9.42 -8.41
CA ALA A 51 -14.21 8.77 -8.99
C ALA A 51 -14.97 9.68 -9.96
N ASP A 52 -15.10 10.97 -9.64
CA ASP A 52 -15.73 11.95 -10.51
C ASP A 52 -14.93 12.17 -11.81
N ILE A 53 -13.60 12.17 -11.75
CA ILE A 53 -12.74 12.20 -12.93
C ILE A 53 -12.97 10.92 -13.77
N CYS A 54 -12.92 9.75 -13.14
CA CYS A 54 -13.17 8.49 -13.83
C CYS A 54 -14.53 8.45 -14.52
N LYS A 55 -15.59 8.94 -13.84
CA LYS A 55 -16.94 9.01 -14.40
C LYS A 55 -17.03 9.91 -15.62
N ARG A 56 -16.43 11.12 -15.57
CA ARG A 56 -16.45 12.08 -16.69
C ARG A 56 -15.78 11.55 -17.94
N HIS A 57 -14.73 10.75 -17.79
CA HIS A 57 -13.93 10.24 -18.91
C HIS A 57 -14.20 8.77 -19.24
N ASP A 58 -15.28 8.15 -18.72
CA ASP A 58 -15.68 6.74 -18.89
C ASP A 58 -14.53 5.76 -18.54
N ILE A 59 -13.81 6.04 -17.47
CA ILE A 59 -12.68 5.26 -16.97
C ILE A 59 -13.17 4.32 -15.86
N ILE A 60 -12.71 3.08 -15.85
CA ILE A 60 -12.94 2.15 -14.73
C ILE A 60 -11.96 2.49 -13.60
N LEU A 61 -12.49 2.65 -12.38
CA LEU A 61 -11.67 2.81 -11.18
C LEU A 61 -11.48 1.45 -10.51
N LEU A 62 -10.27 0.91 -10.54
CA LEU A 62 -9.91 -0.28 -9.78
C LEU A 62 -9.29 0.17 -8.45
N SER A 63 -9.94 -0.18 -7.34
CA SER A 63 -9.45 0.10 -5.99
C SER A 63 -8.84 -1.14 -5.38
N ASP A 64 -7.52 -1.14 -5.23
CA ASP A 64 -6.80 -2.18 -4.50
C ASP A 64 -6.79 -1.81 -3.02
N GLU A 65 -7.63 -2.51 -2.24
CA GLU A 65 -7.84 -2.28 -0.80
C GLU A 65 -7.25 -3.41 0.06
N ILE A 66 -6.23 -4.09 -0.45
CA ILE A 66 -5.58 -5.22 0.24
C ILE A 66 -4.97 -4.84 1.60
N TYR A 67 -4.69 -3.55 1.84
CA TYR A 67 -4.24 -3.00 3.12
C TYR A 67 -5.39 -2.41 3.97
N GLY A 68 -6.65 -2.58 3.55
CA GLY A 68 -7.82 -1.98 4.21
C GLY A 68 -7.99 -2.38 5.68
N ASP A 69 -7.58 -3.59 6.06
CA ASP A 69 -7.61 -4.05 7.46
C ASP A 69 -6.33 -3.68 8.24
N LEU A 70 -5.33 -3.10 7.59
CA LEU A 70 -4.02 -2.81 8.20
C LEU A 70 -3.86 -1.33 8.56
N LEU A 71 -4.93 -0.67 8.98
CA LEU A 71 -4.90 0.70 9.47
C LEU A 71 -4.29 0.74 10.87
N LEU A 72 -3.39 1.69 11.10
CA LEU A 72 -2.68 1.85 12.36
C LEU A 72 -3.33 2.93 13.25
N ASP A 73 -3.05 2.89 14.55
CA ASP A 73 -3.45 3.91 15.53
C ASP A 73 -4.98 4.15 15.59
N GLY A 74 -5.78 3.08 15.46
CA GLY A 74 -7.24 3.13 15.57
C GLY A 74 -7.95 3.80 14.39
N ARG A 75 -7.27 4.05 13.30
CA ARG A 75 -7.88 4.56 12.06
C ARG A 75 -8.86 3.54 11.49
N ARG A 76 -9.83 4.04 10.72
CA ARG A 76 -10.79 3.19 10.01
C ARG A 76 -10.61 3.33 8.51
N HIS A 77 -10.72 2.21 7.80
CA HIS A 77 -10.66 2.19 6.35
C HIS A 77 -11.81 3.00 5.73
N ILE A 78 -11.51 3.71 4.65
CA ILE A 78 -12.48 4.43 3.84
C ILE A 78 -12.57 3.71 2.49
N PRO A 79 -13.54 2.79 2.30
CA PRO A 79 -13.67 2.08 1.04
C PRO A 79 -13.99 3.05 -0.10
N THR A 80 -13.26 2.96 -1.19
CA THR A 80 -13.38 3.88 -2.33
C THR A 80 -14.80 3.90 -2.92
N ALA A 81 -15.42 2.74 -3.06
CA ALA A 81 -16.78 2.63 -3.60
C ALA A 81 -17.88 3.23 -2.68
N MET A 82 -17.55 3.55 -1.42
CA MET A 82 -18.53 4.07 -0.45
C MET A 82 -18.53 5.59 -0.31
N VAL A 83 -17.59 6.29 -0.95
CA VAL A 83 -17.47 7.76 -0.77
C VAL A 83 -18.54 8.55 -1.52
N SER A 84 -19.19 7.96 -2.55
CA SER A 84 -20.33 8.55 -3.28
C SER A 84 -21.00 7.51 -4.17
N ASP A 85 -22.21 7.83 -4.68
CA ASP A 85 -22.89 6.98 -5.67
C ASP A 85 -22.11 6.90 -6.99
N THR A 86 -21.47 7.98 -7.41
CA THR A 86 -20.57 8.00 -8.57
C THR A 86 -19.41 7.01 -8.37
N ALA A 87 -18.77 7.04 -7.19
CA ALA A 87 -17.70 6.11 -6.88
C ALA A 87 -18.17 4.65 -6.92
N ALA A 88 -19.36 4.37 -6.35
CA ALA A 88 -19.94 3.03 -6.39
C ALA A 88 -20.24 2.52 -7.82
N GLU A 89 -20.54 3.43 -8.76
CA GLU A 89 -20.85 3.10 -10.14
C GLU A 89 -19.61 2.74 -10.97
N VAL A 90 -18.49 3.42 -10.73
CA VAL A 90 -17.27 3.27 -11.54
C VAL A 90 -16.22 2.35 -10.93
N THR A 91 -16.36 1.95 -9.66
CA THR A 91 -15.33 1.23 -8.92
C THR A 91 -15.50 -0.28 -8.96
N VAL A 92 -14.39 -0.97 -9.18
CA VAL A 92 -14.16 -2.38 -8.89
C VAL A 92 -13.22 -2.44 -7.68
N THR A 93 -13.70 -2.91 -6.54
CA THR A 93 -12.91 -3.04 -5.31
C THR A 93 -12.33 -4.43 -5.21
N LEU A 94 -11.04 -4.53 -4.94
CA LEU A 94 -10.30 -5.77 -4.71
C LEU A 94 -9.72 -5.79 -3.29
N GLY A 95 -9.78 -6.94 -2.65
CA GLY A 95 -9.13 -7.18 -1.38
C GLY A 95 -8.82 -8.65 -1.15
N ALA A 96 -8.04 -8.92 -0.11
CA ALA A 96 -7.63 -10.29 0.22
C ALA A 96 -7.19 -10.41 1.69
N PRO A 97 -7.34 -11.57 2.34
CA PRO A 97 -6.86 -11.78 3.70
C PRO A 97 -5.33 -11.91 3.79
N SER A 98 -4.66 -12.04 2.64
CA SER A 98 -3.26 -12.43 2.56
C SER A 98 -2.30 -11.49 3.29
N LYS A 99 -2.57 -10.18 3.32
CA LYS A 99 -1.75 -9.19 4.02
C LYS A 99 -2.16 -9.04 5.49
N SER A 100 -3.47 -8.94 5.73
CA SER A 100 -4.05 -8.74 7.06
C SER A 100 -3.74 -9.89 8.01
N PHE A 101 -3.80 -11.12 7.50
CA PHE A 101 -3.63 -12.33 8.29
C PHE A 101 -2.33 -13.09 8.02
N ASN A 102 -1.37 -12.45 7.34
CA ASN A 102 -0.06 -13.04 7.04
C ASN A 102 -0.11 -14.42 6.36
N ILE A 103 -1.00 -14.59 5.39
CA ILE A 103 -1.20 -15.81 4.61
C ILE A 103 -0.99 -15.61 3.10
N PRO A 104 0.13 -15.00 2.64
CA PRO A 104 0.31 -14.65 1.22
C PRO A 104 0.44 -15.87 0.31
N GLY A 105 0.77 -17.05 0.84
CA GLY A 105 0.82 -18.30 0.09
C GLY A 105 -0.56 -18.91 -0.20
N ILE A 106 -1.63 -18.39 0.40
CA ILE A 106 -3.00 -18.82 0.18
C ILE A 106 -3.63 -17.93 -0.88
N SER A 107 -3.80 -18.46 -2.09
CA SER A 107 -4.37 -17.73 -3.22
C SER A 107 -5.87 -17.54 -3.04
N SER A 108 -6.26 -16.44 -2.39
CA SER A 108 -7.65 -16.04 -2.20
C SER A 108 -7.76 -14.53 -2.29
N ALA A 109 -8.77 -14.05 -3.00
CA ALA A 109 -9.14 -12.64 -3.07
C ALA A 109 -10.66 -12.52 -3.15
N TRP A 110 -11.17 -11.37 -2.76
CA TRP A 110 -12.58 -11.02 -2.92
C TRP A 110 -12.71 -9.74 -3.73
N THR A 111 -13.85 -9.61 -4.39
CA THR A 111 -14.15 -8.45 -5.22
C THR A 111 -15.55 -7.94 -4.92
N VAL A 112 -15.69 -6.62 -4.79
CA VAL A 112 -16.99 -5.95 -4.65
C VAL A 112 -17.21 -5.02 -5.83
N VAL A 113 -18.31 -5.24 -6.57
CA VAL A 113 -18.67 -4.44 -7.74
C VAL A 113 -20.16 -4.10 -7.65
N LYS A 114 -20.51 -2.87 -7.33
CA LYS A 114 -21.91 -2.42 -7.23
C LYS A 114 -22.57 -2.28 -8.59
N SER A 115 -21.86 -1.71 -9.57
CA SER A 115 -22.36 -1.51 -10.95
C SER A 115 -22.68 -2.84 -11.65
N PRO A 116 -23.95 -3.09 -12.08
CA PRO A 116 -24.28 -4.30 -12.81
C PRO A 116 -23.48 -4.46 -14.11
N ARG A 117 -23.25 -3.36 -14.84
CA ARG A 117 -22.47 -3.36 -16.10
C ARG A 117 -21.07 -3.91 -15.89
N LEU A 118 -20.34 -3.37 -14.91
CA LEU A 118 -18.98 -3.79 -14.59
C LEU A 118 -18.96 -5.20 -14.01
N ARG A 119 -19.90 -5.50 -13.10
CA ARG A 119 -19.98 -6.81 -12.44
C ARG A 119 -20.20 -7.94 -13.44
N TYR A 120 -21.14 -7.79 -14.37
CA TYR A 120 -21.39 -8.80 -15.40
C TYR A 120 -20.16 -9.06 -16.26
N GLY A 121 -19.52 -8.02 -16.77
CA GLY A 121 -18.31 -8.17 -17.60
C GLY A 121 -17.17 -8.83 -16.86
N PHE A 122 -16.90 -8.37 -15.64
CA PHE A 122 -15.80 -8.87 -14.80
C PHE A 122 -15.97 -10.37 -14.47
N PHE A 123 -17.13 -10.75 -13.91
CA PHE A 123 -17.36 -12.15 -13.54
C PHE A 123 -17.56 -13.09 -14.73
N ALA A 124 -18.11 -12.62 -15.84
CA ALA A 124 -18.19 -13.41 -17.06
C ALA A 124 -16.78 -13.73 -17.60
N TRP A 125 -15.86 -12.78 -17.55
CA TRP A 125 -14.48 -12.99 -17.96
C TRP A 125 -13.75 -13.96 -17.01
N LEU A 126 -13.88 -13.79 -15.69
CA LEU A 126 -13.30 -14.72 -14.70
C LEU A 126 -13.77 -16.15 -14.94
N LYS A 127 -15.08 -16.35 -15.16
CA LYS A 127 -15.65 -17.67 -15.42
C LYS A 127 -15.14 -18.26 -16.74
N ALA A 128 -15.09 -17.48 -17.80
CA ALA A 128 -14.61 -17.93 -19.10
C ALA A 128 -13.11 -18.28 -19.09
N SER A 129 -12.36 -17.67 -18.19
CA SER A 129 -10.92 -17.90 -17.99
C SER A 129 -10.61 -18.93 -16.88
N GLU A 130 -11.64 -19.52 -16.26
CA GLU A 130 -11.52 -20.48 -15.14
C GLU A 130 -10.78 -19.91 -13.89
N PHE A 131 -10.83 -18.58 -13.69
CA PHE A 131 -10.26 -17.89 -12.53
C PHE A 131 -11.28 -17.61 -11.42
N ASP A 132 -12.50 -18.14 -11.54
CA ASP A 132 -13.59 -17.91 -10.58
C ASP A 132 -13.62 -18.91 -9.41
N THR A 133 -12.70 -19.85 -9.38
CA THR A 133 -12.61 -20.88 -8.34
C THR A 133 -11.37 -20.72 -7.47
N ALA A 134 -11.58 -20.54 -6.17
CA ALA A 134 -10.48 -20.59 -5.20
C ALA A 134 -10.22 -22.04 -4.75
N PRO A 135 -8.96 -22.42 -4.44
CA PRO A 135 -8.68 -23.70 -3.81
C PRO A 135 -9.46 -23.89 -2.51
N THR A 136 -9.90 -25.13 -2.22
CA THR A 136 -10.72 -25.42 -1.01
C THR A 136 -10.04 -24.97 0.28
N CYS A 137 -8.72 -25.16 0.40
CA CYS A 137 -7.95 -24.69 1.56
C CYS A 137 -7.96 -23.15 1.67
N ALA A 138 -7.98 -22.44 0.54
CA ALA A 138 -8.02 -20.99 0.54
C ALA A 138 -9.38 -20.45 0.99
N ILE A 139 -10.48 -21.11 0.63
CA ILE A 139 -11.82 -20.78 1.10
C ILE A 139 -11.89 -20.98 2.62
N ALA A 140 -11.45 -22.13 3.13
CA ALA A 140 -11.45 -22.43 4.56
C ALA A 140 -10.60 -21.44 5.35
N ALA A 141 -9.37 -21.14 4.89
CA ALA A 141 -8.47 -20.19 5.53
C ALA A 141 -9.04 -18.76 5.54
N THR A 142 -9.61 -18.30 4.42
CA THR A 142 -10.24 -16.97 4.32
C THR A 142 -11.42 -16.86 5.28
N THR A 143 -12.28 -17.88 5.31
CA THR A 143 -13.44 -17.90 6.23
C THR A 143 -12.99 -17.87 7.68
N ALA A 144 -12.00 -18.69 8.05
CA ALA A 144 -11.48 -18.71 9.42
C ALA A 144 -10.83 -17.38 9.80
N ALA A 145 -10.01 -16.80 8.91
CA ALA A 145 -9.34 -15.52 9.13
C ALA A 145 -10.33 -14.40 9.47
N TYR A 146 -11.35 -14.20 8.63
CA TYR A 146 -12.34 -13.13 8.83
C TYR A 146 -13.40 -13.42 9.89
N SER A 147 -13.57 -14.68 10.34
CA SER A 147 -14.61 -15.02 11.32
C SER A 147 -14.08 -15.27 12.72
N LEU A 148 -12.79 -15.57 12.88
CA LEU A 148 -12.24 -16.08 14.13
C LEU A 148 -10.95 -15.37 14.59
N CYS A 149 -10.36 -14.48 13.79
CA CYS A 149 -9.03 -13.96 14.07
C CYS A 149 -8.99 -12.44 14.35
N ASP A 150 -10.10 -11.84 14.78
CA ASP A 150 -10.14 -10.39 15.10
C ASP A 150 -9.17 -10.03 16.21
N GLU A 151 -9.15 -10.77 17.32
CA GLU A 151 -8.24 -10.54 18.45
C GLU A 151 -6.77 -10.66 18.03
N TRP A 152 -6.45 -11.60 17.14
CA TRP A 152 -5.11 -11.76 16.60
C TRP A 152 -4.73 -10.56 15.73
N LEU A 153 -5.64 -10.09 14.87
CA LEU A 153 -5.42 -8.94 14.01
C LEU A 153 -5.17 -7.67 14.83
N ASP A 154 -5.99 -7.43 15.85
CA ASP A 154 -5.83 -6.29 16.77
C ASP A 154 -4.46 -6.31 17.47
N ALA A 155 -4.04 -7.47 17.95
CA ALA A 155 -2.72 -7.63 18.58
C ALA A 155 -1.57 -7.38 17.59
N VAL A 156 -1.68 -7.87 16.36
CA VAL A 156 -0.69 -7.66 15.30
C VAL A 156 -0.64 -6.19 14.88
N LEU A 157 -1.78 -5.52 14.74
CA LEU A 157 -1.82 -4.09 14.40
C LEU A 157 -1.13 -3.24 15.47
N ALA A 158 -1.39 -3.52 16.75
CA ALA A 158 -0.72 -2.85 17.86
C ALA A 158 0.80 -3.06 17.82
N TYR A 159 1.23 -4.30 17.55
CA TYR A 159 2.64 -4.66 17.44
C TYR A 159 3.33 -3.98 16.26
N ILE A 160 2.69 -3.96 15.08
CA ILE A 160 3.20 -3.27 13.89
C ILE A 160 3.31 -1.75 14.14
N ALA A 161 2.29 -1.14 14.72
CA ALA A 161 2.30 0.29 15.05
C ALA A 161 3.46 0.64 15.99
N ASP A 162 3.71 -0.20 17.01
CA ASP A 162 4.82 -0.05 17.92
C ASP A 162 6.18 -0.23 17.24
N ASN A 163 6.31 -1.20 16.33
CA ASN A 163 7.50 -1.38 15.50
C ASN A 163 7.76 -0.18 14.57
N CYS A 164 6.72 0.40 13.97
CA CYS A 164 6.85 1.62 13.17
C CYS A 164 7.39 2.79 13.99
N ARG A 165 6.79 3.05 15.16
CA ARG A 165 7.25 4.11 16.08
C ARG A 165 8.71 3.92 16.47
N PHE A 166 9.05 2.72 16.92
CA PHE A 166 10.42 2.37 17.29
C PHE A 166 11.41 2.60 16.14
N ALA A 167 11.07 2.16 14.92
CA ALA A 167 11.94 2.33 13.76
C ALA A 167 12.11 3.80 13.37
N CYS A 168 11.03 4.61 13.40
CA CYS A 168 11.09 6.04 13.16
C CYS A 168 12.02 6.74 14.19
N GLU A 169 11.83 6.46 15.47
CA GLU A 169 12.65 7.03 16.55
C GLU A 169 14.12 6.62 16.41
N TYR A 170 14.39 5.35 16.12
CA TYR A 170 15.74 4.86 15.90
C TYR A 170 16.43 5.58 14.73
N ILE A 171 15.76 5.70 13.59
CA ILE A 171 16.29 6.35 12.38
C ILE A 171 16.59 7.82 12.68
N HIS A 172 15.63 8.55 13.21
CA HIS A 172 15.80 9.97 13.51
C HIS A 172 16.94 10.24 14.52
N SER A 173 17.11 9.37 15.51
CA SER A 173 18.15 9.54 16.55
C SER A 173 19.53 9.08 16.10
N ASN A 174 19.63 8.16 15.14
CA ASN A 174 20.90 7.49 14.83
C ASN A 174 21.42 7.73 13.42
N ILE A 175 20.57 8.18 12.47
CA ILE A 175 20.95 8.37 11.07
C ILE A 175 20.42 9.74 10.60
N PRO A 176 21.05 10.87 10.97
CA PRO A 176 20.49 12.21 10.78
C PRO A 176 20.18 12.59 9.32
N ALA A 177 20.92 12.01 8.34
CA ALA A 177 20.70 12.26 6.92
C ALA A 177 19.53 11.46 6.33
N VAL A 178 18.83 10.63 7.13
CA VAL A 178 17.75 9.77 6.69
C VAL A 178 16.45 10.20 7.35
N LYS A 179 15.39 10.29 6.54
CA LYS A 179 14.07 10.73 6.98
C LYS A 179 13.02 9.65 6.78
N THR A 180 12.07 9.57 7.68
CA THR A 180 10.91 8.71 7.54
C THR A 180 9.75 9.27 8.35
N LEU A 181 8.52 8.89 7.98
CA LEU A 181 7.30 9.27 8.70
C LEU A 181 6.59 8.02 9.19
N MET A 182 5.82 8.17 10.26
CA MET A 182 4.92 7.14 10.75
C MET A 182 3.84 6.88 9.68
N PRO A 183 3.71 5.64 9.16
CA PRO A 183 2.67 5.32 8.20
C PRO A 183 1.28 5.27 8.88
N GLU A 184 0.23 5.57 8.12
CA GLU A 184 -1.15 5.43 8.58
C GLU A 184 -1.67 4.00 8.42
N ALA A 185 -1.02 3.19 7.56
CA ALA A 185 -1.43 1.83 7.24
C ALA A 185 -0.27 0.95 6.77
N GLY A 186 -0.47 -0.36 6.90
CA GLY A 186 0.47 -1.37 6.42
C GLY A 186 1.63 -1.63 7.39
N PHE A 187 2.58 -2.41 6.94
CA PHE A 187 3.78 -2.81 7.70
C PHE A 187 5.09 -2.42 6.98
N GLY A 188 5.00 -1.45 6.05
CA GLY A 188 6.14 -0.93 5.29
C GLY A 188 6.48 0.48 5.73
N LEU A 189 7.72 0.71 6.14
CA LEU A 189 8.22 2.05 6.42
C LEU A 189 8.91 2.59 5.17
N TRP A 190 8.45 3.74 4.66
CA TRP A 190 9.04 4.43 3.52
C TRP A 190 10.12 5.38 4.01
N ILE A 191 11.36 5.15 3.56
CA ILE A 191 12.55 5.82 4.09
C ILE A 191 13.21 6.63 2.99
N ASP A 192 13.45 7.90 3.25
CA ASP A 192 14.06 8.89 2.37
C ASP A 192 15.55 9.03 2.68
N PHE A 193 16.40 8.74 1.70
CA PHE A 193 17.87 8.82 1.78
C PHE A 193 18.43 9.96 0.91
N ASN A 194 17.61 10.84 0.35
CA ASN A 194 18.08 11.86 -0.59
C ASN A 194 19.11 12.82 0.02
N ASP A 195 19.06 13.08 1.33
CA ASP A 195 20.02 13.94 2.01
C ASP A 195 21.38 13.25 2.31
N THR A 196 21.54 11.97 1.95
CA THR A 196 22.82 11.23 2.09
C THR A 196 23.83 11.57 1.00
N GLY A 197 23.40 12.18 -0.08
CA GLY A 197 24.24 12.46 -1.26
C GLY A 197 24.57 11.22 -2.11
N LEU A 198 24.02 10.03 -1.77
CA LEU A 198 24.22 8.80 -2.54
C LEU A 198 23.25 8.73 -3.72
N SER A 199 23.74 8.26 -4.86
CA SER A 199 22.84 7.83 -5.94
C SER A 199 22.03 6.61 -5.50
N HIS A 200 20.92 6.32 -6.22
CA HIS A 200 20.08 5.15 -5.89
C HIS A 200 20.87 3.83 -5.97
N ASP A 201 21.73 3.69 -6.98
CA ASP A 201 22.56 2.49 -7.15
C ASP A 201 23.60 2.36 -6.05
N GLN A 202 24.26 3.44 -5.65
CA GLN A 202 25.18 3.46 -4.52
C GLN A 202 24.48 3.13 -3.19
N LEU A 203 23.25 3.62 -3.02
CA LEU A 203 22.42 3.31 -1.86
C LEU A 203 22.08 1.81 -1.81
N CYS A 204 21.62 1.24 -2.92
CA CYS A 204 21.34 -0.20 -3.03
C CYS A 204 22.59 -1.04 -2.74
N ASP A 205 23.72 -0.70 -3.36
CA ASP A 205 25.00 -1.41 -3.15
C ASP A 205 25.42 -1.40 -1.67
N ARG A 206 25.41 -0.23 -1.04
CA ARG A 206 25.76 -0.10 0.39
C ARG A 206 24.84 -0.90 1.29
N ILE A 207 23.53 -0.84 1.10
CA ILE A 207 22.56 -1.54 1.92
C ILE A 207 22.73 -3.05 1.78
N ILE A 208 22.90 -3.55 0.56
CA ILE A 208 23.03 -5.00 0.29
C ILE A 208 24.41 -5.51 0.70
N ASN A 209 25.48 -4.89 0.20
CA ASN A 209 26.82 -5.47 0.31
C ASN A 209 27.55 -5.07 1.60
N ARG A 210 27.33 -3.85 2.11
CA ARG A 210 27.94 -3.40 3.36
C ARG A 210 27.02 -3.62 4.57
N GLY A 211 25.72 -3.35 4.41
CA GLY A 211 24.73 -3.55 5.46
C GLY A 211 24.27 -4.99 5.61
N LEU A 212 24.47 -5.85 4.59
CA LEU A 212 23.93 -7.21 4.52
C LEU A 212 22.44 -7.22 4.83
N LEU A 213 21.70 -6.25 4.26
CA LEU A 213 20.30 -6.02 4.54
C LEU A 213 19.50 -6.05 3.22
N ALA A 214 18.48 -6.91 3.16
CA ALA A 214 17.58 -7.01 2.02
C ALA A 214 16.29 -6.22 2.28
N ILE A 215 16.20 -5.02 1.72
CA ILE A 215 15.00 -4.18 1.73
C ILE A 215 14.63 -3.76 0.30
N SER A 216 13.38 -3.34 0.09
CA SER A 216 12.90 -3.01 -1.26
C SER A 216 13.44 -1.65 -1.72
N GLY A 217 14.11 -1.62 -2.88
CA GLY A 217 14.51 -0.36 -3.52
C GLY A 217 13.29 0.43 -3.99
N GLY A 218 13.35 1.75 -3.82
CA GLY A 218 12.20 2.62 -4.12
C GLY A 218 11.83 2.64 -5.60
N THR A 219 12.78 2.45 -6.50
CA THR A 219 12.53 2.41 -7.96
C THR A 219 11.64 1.25 -8.40
N THR A 220 11.47 0.20 -7.58
CA THR A 220 10.49 -0.87 -7.82
C THR A 220 9.03 -0.38 -7.77
N PHE A 221 8.80 0.82 -7.19
CA PHE A 221 7.49 1.47 -7.10
C PHE A 221 7.31 2.62 -8.10
N GLY A 222 8.28 2.82 -8.98
CA GLY A 222 8.33 3.88 -9.99
C GLY A 222 9.65 4.65 -9.93
N ARG A 223 9.98 5.34 -11.03
CA ARG A 223 11.24 6.10 -11.14
C ARG A 223 11.40 7.18 -10.07
N GLU A 224 10.29 7.74 -9.60
CA GLU A 224 10.24 8.76 -8.55
C GLU A 224 10.63 8.21 -7.16
N GLY A 225 10.70 6.89 -7.02
CA GLY A 225 11.23 6.22 -5.83
C GLY A 225 12.77 6.17 -5.74
N ALA A 226 13.49 6.78 -6.69
CA ALA A 226 14.93 6.90 -6.58
C ALA A 226 15.33 7.68 -5.31
N GLY A 227 16.33 7.17 -4.56
CA GLY A 227 16.71 7.73 -3.26
C GLY A 227 15.85 7.27 -2.08
N PHE A 228 14.85 6.41 -2.33
CA PHE A 228 14.01 5.83 -1.28
C PHE A 228 14.20 4.33 -1.16
N MET A 229 13.86 3.80 0.03
CA MET A 229 13.78 2.36 0.33
C MET A 229 12.53 2.06 1.15
N ARG A 230 11.98 0.84 1.02
CA ARG A 230 10.90 0.37 1.87
C ARG A 230 11.39 -0.74 2.79
N LEU A 231 11.35 -0.48 4.10
CA LEU A 231 11.66 -1.45 5.17
C LEU A 231 10.37 -2.13 5.64
N ASN A 232 10.34 -3.47 5.66
CA ASN A 232 9.28 -4.22 6.31
C ASN A 232 9.52 -4.24 7.82
N VAL A 233 8.54 -3.75 8.61
CA VAL A 233 8.60 -3.73 10.08
C VAL A 233 7.71 -4.81 10.72
N GLY A 234 7.00 -5.60 9.93
CA GLY A 234 6.19 -6.73 10.37
C GLY A 234 7.04 -7.96 10.70
N VAL A 235 8.06 -7.78 11.52
CA VAL A 235 9.04 -8.79 11.97
C VAL A 235 9.22 -8.71 13.49
N PRO A 236 9.81 -9.73 14.14
CA PRO A 236 10.15 -9.62 15.56
C PRO A 236 11.03 -8.40 15.87
N ARG A 237 10.78 -7.75 17.02
CA ARG A 237 11.51 -6.56 17.45
C ARG A 237 13.03 -6.72 17.44
N SER A 238 13.54 -7.90 17.80
CA SER A 238 14.97 -8.20 17.78
C SER A 238 15.55 -8.16 16.36
N GLU A 239 14.82 -8.70 15.38
CA GLU A 239 15.23 -8.66 13.97
C GLU A 239 15.14 -7.24 13.41
N LEU A 240 14.09 -6.50 13.75
CA LEU A 240 13.97 -5.09 13.36
C LEU A 240 15.14 -4.26 13.89
N LEU A 241 15.49 -4.41 15.17
CA LEU A 241 16.62 -3.70 15.78
C LEU A 241 17.94 -4.05 15.09
N GLU A 242 18.18 -5.33 14.80
CA GLU A 242 19.37 -5.74 14.07
C GLU A 242 19.40 -5.16 12.66
N GLY A 243 18.28 -5.19 11.93
CA GLY A 243 18.14 -4.55 10.62
C GLY A 243 18.44 -3.05 10.65
N LEU A 244 17.93 -2.33 11.65
CA LEU A 244 18.19 -0.91 11.84
C LEU A 244 19.66 -0.60 12.16
N LYS A 245 20.35 -1.44 12.95
CA LYS A 245 21.80 -1.33 13.18
C LYS A 245 22.60 -1.52 11.89
N ARG A 246 22.23 -2.52 11.09
CA ARG A 246 22.85 -2.76 9.78
C ARG A 246 22.62 -1.61 8.82
N LEU A 247 21.40 -1.06 8.80
CA LEU A 247 21.09 0.13 8.00
C LEU A 247 21.96 1.32 8.40
N LYS A 248 22.11 1.58 9.70
CA LYS A 248 23.00 2.63 10.22
C LYS A 248 24.45 2.43 9.73
N ASN A 249 24.97 1.22 9.87
CA ASN A 249 26.36 0.89 9.47
C ASN A 249 26.57 0.98 7.94
N ALA A 250 25.53 0.75 7.16
CA ALA A 250 25.59 0.90 5.70
C ALA A 250 25.70 2.35 5.26
N ILE A 251 25.08 3.27 6.00
CA ILE A 251 24.97 4.69 5.62
C ILE A 251 26.10 5.52 6.22
N LEU A 252 26.46 5.31 7.46
CA LEU A 252 27.58 5.99 8.14
C LEU A 252 28.92 5.34 7.86
#